data_4f7c6a38612fb56d274c4dcf2741c66d
#
_entry.id   4f7c6a38612fb56d274c4dcf2741c66d
#
_cell.length_a   1.000
_cell.length_b   1.000
_cell.length_c   1.000
_cell.angle_alpha   90.00
_cell.angle_beta   90.00
_cell.angle_gamma   90.00
#
_symmetry.space_group_name_H-M   'P 1'
#
loop_
_entity.id
_entity.type
_entity.pdbx_description
1 polymer ?
#
loop_
_entity_poly.entity_id
_entity_poly.type
_entity_poly.pdbx_seq_one_letter_code
_entity_poly.pdbx_strand_id
1 'polypeptide(L)'
;MSKGKELVLPGGGAGAPDLANGSIFFVGTATVILRYAGFTILTDPNFLHQGDHIHLGYGITSRRRTEPALNIEQLPPLDLCVLSHLHGDHFDRIAEQRLNKNLPIITTEHAAASLKSKGFRAALALDTWQTLTVSKGDARLQITSTPGKHAPNPLKLMLPPVMGSMLDFQSAAGKTAVRLYITGDTLLHKDLKEIPRRFPDIDLCLLHLGGTRIMGVLLTMDAEQGVEAVKLIRAHTTIPIHYNDYTVFKSPLEDFKRAAAEAGLEKRLVYLSHGESYNFNVPASRWQS
;
A
#
# COMPACT_ATOMS: atom_id res chain seq x y z
N MET A 1 -20.63 -20.78 -0.12
CA MET A 1 -19.75 -19.77 -0.76
C MET A 1 -20.19 -18.42 -0.23
N SER A 2 -19.34 -17.71 0.52
CA SER A 2 -19.65 -16.34 0.97
C SER A 2 -19.79 -15.47 -0.29
N LYS A 3 -20.91 -14.72 -0.42
CA LYS A 3 -21.04 -13.70 -1.46
C LYS A 3 -19.84 -12.75 -1.32
N GLY A 4 -19.07 -12.55 -2.38
CA GLY A 4 -17.97 -11.59 -2.39
C GLY A 4 -18.50 -10.21 -2.00
N LYS A 5 -17.70 -9.41 -1.29
CA LYS A 5 -18.04 -8.02 -1.00
C LYS A 5 -17.99 -7.23 -2.31
N GLU A 6 -18.94 -6.31 -2.50
CA GLU A 6 -19.00 -5.45 -3.68
C GLU A 6 -19.11 -3.98 -3.25
N LEU A 7 -18.45 -3.11 -4.00
CA LEU A 7 -18.52 -1.66 -3.87
C LEU A 7 -18.71 -1.05 -5.25
N VAL A 8 -19.80 -0.32 -5.43
CA VAL A 8 -20.06 0.45 -6.66
C VAL A 8 -19.75 1.91 -6.38
N LEU A 9 -18.78 2.45 -7.09
CA LEU A 9 -18.40 3.86 -7.01
C LEU A 9 -19.24 4.69 -7.98
N PRO A 10 -19.62 5.92 -7.58
CA PRO A 10 -20.30 6.84 -8.48
C PRO A 10 -19.35 7.30 -9.59
N GLY A 11 -19.91 7.52 -10.77
CA GLY A 11 -19.17 8.14 -11.88
C GLY A 11 -18.16 7.20 -12.54
N GLY A 12 -18.36 6.96 -13.76
CA GLY A 12 -17.43 6.52 -14.78
C GLY A 12 -17.88 7.24 -16.01
N GLY A 13 -16.97 7.88 -16.75
CA GLY A 13 -17.30 8.42 -18.07
C GLY A 13 -17.92 7.32 -18.93
N ALA A 14 -18.79 7.68 -19.86
CA ALA A 14 -19.23 6.75 -20.89
C ALA A 14 -18.02 6.40 -21.77
N GLY A 15 -17.48 5.19 -21.58
CA GLY A 15 -16.34 4.68 -22.35
C GLY A 15 -15.50 3.66 -21.56
N ALA A 16 -14.82 2.79 -22.30
CA ALA A 16 -13.90 1.81 -21.73
C ALA A 16 -12.75 2.52 -20.97
N PRO A 17 -12.32 1.99 -19.81
CA PRO A 17 -11.20 2.55 -19.07
C PRO A 17 -9.90 2.45 -19.88
N ASP A 18 -9.00 3.44 -19.71
CA ASP A 18 -7.64 3.32 -20.24
C ASP A 18 -6.87 2.24 -19.46
N LEU A 19 -6.62 1.12 -20.13
CA LEU A 19 -5.84 0.00 -19.60
C LEU A 19 -4.39 0.02 -20.13
N ALA A 20 -4.03 0.97 -20.98
CA ALA A 20 -2.69 1.06 -21.54
C ALA A 20 -1.70 1.78 -20.63
N ASN A 21 -2.15 2.78 -19.89
CA ASN A 21 -1.27 3.69 -19.16
C ASN A 21 -1.66 3.80 -17.68
N GLY A 22 -0.65 3.80 -16.82
CA GLY A 22 -0.84 4.04 -15.40
C GLY A 22 0.30 4.82 -14.78
N SER A 23 0.09 5.32 -13.57
CA SER A 23 1.12 6.04 -12.82
C SER A 23 1.02 5.81 -11.31
N ILE A 24 2.17 5.83 -10.66
CA ILE A 24 2.35 5.81 -9.21
C ILE A 24 3.11 7.07 -8.85
N PHE A 25 2.49 8.00 -8.12
CA PHE A 25 3.11 9.22 -7.60
C PHE A 25 3.46 9.00 -6.13
N PHE A 26 4.73 9.16 -5.76
CA PHE A 26 5.20 8.95 -4.39
C PHE A 26 5.10 10.25 -3.58
N VAL A 27 4.19 10.27 -2.62
CA VAL A 27 4.00 11.43 -1.71
C VAL A 27 5.02 11.41 -0.59
N GLY A 28 5.34 10.24 -0.06
CA GLY A 28 6.27 10.02 1.05
C GLY A 28 5.77 8.95 2.01
N THR A 29 6.65 8.40 2.83
CA THR A 29 6.40 7.29 3.78
C THR A 29 5.78 6.09 3.06
N ALA A 30 4.52 5.78 3.33
CA ALA A 30 3.74 4.74 2.66
C ALA A 30 2.64 5.32 1.75
N THR A 31 2.63 6.65 1.59
CA THR A 31 1.59 7.36 0.84
C THR A 31 1.96 7.44 -0.63
N VAL A 32 1.15 6.81 -1.48
CA VAL A 32 1.23 6.96 -2.93
C VAL A 32 -0.15 7.27 -3.51
N ILE A 33 -0.16 7.93 -4.66
CA ILE A 33 -1.36 8.11 -5.49
C ILE A 33 -1.19 7.23 -6.72
N LEU A 34 -2.00 6.18 -6.80
CA LEU A 34 -2.06 5.27 -7.95
C LEU A 34 -3.18 5.71 -8.88
N ARG A 35 -2.87 5.92 -10.16
CA ARG A 35 -3.85 6.16 -11.22
C ARG A 35 -3.75 5.08 -12.28
N TYR A 36 -4.81 4.31 -12.44
CA TYR A 36 -4.90 3.29 -13.48
C TYR A 36 -6.34 2.85 -13.71
N ALA A 37 -6.67 2.51 -14.96
CA ALA A 37 -7.98 1.97 -15.34
C ALA A 37 -9.17 2.84 -14.87
N GLY A 38 -9.02 4.16 -14.85
CA GLY A 38 -10.06 5.09 -14.41
C GLY A 38 -10.18 5.25 -12.89
N PHE A 39 -9.36 4.55 -12.09
CA PHE A 39 -9.28 4.71 -10.64
C PHE A 39 -8.17 5.66 -10.23
N THR A 40 -8.44 6.47 -9.18
CA THR A 40 -7.44 7.23 -8.43
C THR A 40 -7.47 6.75 -6.97
N ILE A 41 -6.43 6.05 -6.56
CA ILE A 41 -6.34 5.35 -5.28
C ILE A 41 -5.25 5.99 -4.44
N LEU A 42 -5.58 6.33 -3.18
CA LEU A 42 -4.61 6.78 -2.18
C LEU A 42 -4.21 5.59 -1.29
N THR A 43 -2.94 5.45 -0.94
CA THR A 43 -2.49 4.49 0.07
C THR A 43 -2.05 5.21 1.33
N ASP A 44 -2.29 4.58 2.49
CA ASP A 44 -1.69 4.92 3.79
C ASP A 44 -1.45 6.43 3.99
N PRO A 45 -2.51 7.28 4.11
CA PRO A 45 -2.41 8.73 4.05
C PRO A 45 -1.67 9.34 5.24
N ASN A 46 -0.46 9.85 4.99
CA ASN A 46 0.42 10.50 5.94
C ASN A 46 0.93 11.83 5.38
N PHE A 47 0.44 12.94 5.94
CA PHE A 47 0.68 14.31 5.48
C PHE A 47 1.34 15.20 6.53
N LEU A 48 1.84 14.63 7.63
CA LEU A 48 2.61 15.37 8.62
C LEU A 48 3.83 16.04 7.98
N HIS A 49 4.24 17.18 8.54
CA HIS A 49 5.39 17.94 8.08
C HIS A 49 6.68 17.55 8.81
N GLN A 50 7.81 17.96 8.26
CA GLN A 50 9.10 17.78 8.92
C GLN A 50 9.08 18.42 10.32
N GLY A 51 9.52 17.65 11.31
CA GLY A 51 9.51 18.07 12.73
C GLY A 51 8.27 17.62 13.50
N ASP A 52 7.18 17.28 12.84
CA ASP A 52 6.00 16.73 13.49
C ASP A 52 6.27 15.36 14.13
N HIS A 53 5.43 14.98 15.06
CA HIS A 53 5.56 13.73 15.81
C HIS A 53 4.32 12.84 15.58
N ILE A 54 4.57 11.55 15.52
CA ILE A 54 3.56 10.50 15.60
C ILE A 54 3.68 9.76 16.94
N HIS A 55 2.57 9.18 17.37
CA HIS A 55 2.50 8.26 18.50
C HIS A 55 2.35 6.84 17.98
N LEU A 56 3.28 5.96 18.37
CA LEU A 56 3.30 4.55 17.97
C LEU A 56 2.71 3.63 19.05
N GLY A 57 2.05 4.20 20.06
CA GLY A 57 1.56 3.50 21.24
C GLY A 57 2.63 3.38 22.34
N TYR A 58 2.19 2.96 23.55
CA TYR A 58 3.05 2.68 24.71
C TYR A 58 4.02 3.83 25.08
N GLY A 59 3.63 5.08 24.84
CA GLY A 59 4.46 6.26 25.09
C GLY A 59 5.59 6.49 24.10
N ILE A 60 5.68 5.68 23.04
CA ILE A 60 6.71 5.81 22.01
C ILE A 60 6.27 6.84 20.99
N THR A 61 7.14 7.80 20.71
CA THR A 61 6.95 8.82 19.69
C THR A 61 8.07 8.74 18.65
N SER A 62 7.77 9.14 17.41
CA SER A 62 8.74 9.26 16.34
C SER A 62 8.57 10.60 15.64
N ARG A 63 9.67 11.27 15.34
CA ARG A 63 9.67 12.56 14.66
C ARG A 63 9.82 12.36 13.15
N ARG A 64 8.99 13.08 12.37
CA ARG A 64 9.13 13.12 10.93
C ARG A 64 10.37 13.92 10.51
N ARG A 65 11.09 13.40 9.53
CA ARG A 65 12.38 13.95 9.06
C ARG A 65 12.27 14.68 7.73
N THR A 66 11.20 14.44 6.99
CA THR A 66 11.00 14.88 5.61
C THR A 66 9.66 15.60 5.45
N GLU A 67 9.53 16.42 4.41
CA GLU A 67 8.24 16.96 3.98
C GLU A 67 7.51 15.95 3.08
N PRO A 68 6.17 15.89 3.13
CA PRO A 68 5.41 15.20 2.09
C PRO A 68 5.52 15.98 0.77
N ALA A 69 5.48 15.29 -0.36
CA ALA A 69 5.58 15.93 -1.68
C ALA A 69 4.43 16.89 -2.01
N LEU A 70 3.31 16.71 -1.33
CA LEU A 70 2.13 17.60 -1.43
C LEU A 70 1.36 17.61 -0.11
N ASN A 71 0.62 18.67 0.11
CA ASN A 71 -0.32 18.78 1.21
C ASN A 71 -1.64 18.06 0.88
N ILE A 72 -2.41 17.71 1.89
CA ILE A 72 -3.67 16.97 1.73
C ILE A 72 -4.68 17.75 0.85
N GLU A 73 -4.64 19.09 0.86
CA GLU A 73 -5.50 19.97 0.05
C GLU A 73 -5.16 19.92 -1.45
N GLN A 74 -3.97 19.44 -1.80
CA GLN A 74 -3.51 19.31 -3.18
C GLN A 74 -3.83 17.93 -3.77
N LEU A 75 -4.47 17.05 -2.98
CA LEU A 75 -4.90 15.74 -3.47
C LEU A 75 -5.90 15.90 -4.63
N PRO A 76 -5.75 15.10 -5.70
CA PRO A 76 -6.77 15.01 -6.73
C PRO A 76 -8.06 14.40 -6.16
N PRO A 77 -9.18 14.47 -6.89
CA PRO A 77 -10.34 13.66 -6.56
C PRO A 77 -9.97 12.18 -6.43
N LEU A 78 -10.29 11.58 -5.29
CA LEU A 78 -9.98 10.20 -4.96
C LEU A 78 -11.22 9.32 -5.10
N ASP A 79 -11.05 8.10 -5.57
CA ASP A 79 -12.09 7.08 -5.64
C ASP A 79 -12.16 6.25 -4.36
N LEU A 80 -11.01 5.87 -3.83
CA LEU A 80 -10.89 5.11 -2.59
C LEU A 80 -9.50 5.24 -1.98
N CYS A 81 -9.38 4.80 -0.73
CA CYS A 81 -8.12 4.65 -0.02
C CYS A 81 -7.91 3.17 0.34
N VAL A 82 -6.69 2.68 0.18
CA VAL A 82 -6.23 1.38 0.71
C VAL A 82 -5.32 1.67 1.89
N LEU A 83 -5.74 1.24 3.08
CA LEU A 83 -5.01 1.47 4.33
C LEU A 83 -4.53 0.14 4.91
N SER A 84 -3.23 -0.02 5.04
CA SER A 84 -2.64 -1.27 5.55
C SER A 84 -2.98 -1.53 7.02
N HIS A 85 -2.95 -0.50 7.86
CA HIS A 85 -3.29 -0.55 9.27
C HIS A 85 -3.37 0.87 9.87
N LEU A 86 -3.78 0.97 11.15
CA LEU A 86 -4.01 2.27 11.79
C LEU A 86 -2.87 2.62 12.75
N HIS A 87 -1.69 2.97 12.20
CA HIS A 87 -0.61 3.66 12.92
C HIS A 87 -0.47 5.10 12.42
N GLY A 88 0.17 5.96 13.21
CA GLY A 88 0.29 7.40 12.92
C GLY A 88 1.15 7.73 11.70
N ASP A 89 2.02 6.84 11.24
CA ASP A 89 2.81 6.94 10.01
C ASP A 89 2.09 6.40 8.77
N HIS A 90 0.90 5.80 8.93
CA HIS A 90 0.04 5.31 7.85
C HIS A 90 -1.29 6.07 7.77
N PHE A 91 -1.78 6.58 8.90
CA PHE A 91 -2.99 7.39 8.96
C PHE A 91 -2.84 8.44 10.05
N ASP A 92 -2.37 9.61 9.67
CA ASP A 92 -2.02 10.65 10.62
C ASP A 92 -3.21 11.55 11.02
N ARG A 93 -2.96 12.50 11.96
CA ARG A 93 -3.96 13.46 12.42
C ARG A 93 -4.47 14.38 11.33
N ILE A 94 -3.64 14.70 10.31
CA ILE A 94 -4.05 15.56 9.19
C ILE A 94 -5.04 14.79 8.31
N ALA A 95 -4.71 13.55 7.97
CA ALA A 95 -5.62 12.66 7.24
C ALA A 95 -6.93 12.45 8.02
N GLU A 96 -6.84 12.20 9.35
CA GLU A 96 -8.02 12.05 10.19
C GLU A 96 -8.92 13.29 10.17
N GLN A 97 -8.37 14.49 10.22
CA GLN A 97 -9.13 15.74 10.29
C GLN A 97 -9.68 16.20 8.93
N ARG A 98 -8.92 15.99 7.84
CA ARG A 98 -9.17 16.66 6.56
C ARG A 98 -9.61 15.74 5.43
N LEU A 99 -9.36 14.43 5.52
CA LEU A 99 -9.80 13.50 4.48
C LEU A 99 -11.33 13.39 4.48
N ASN A 100 -11.91 13.30 3.28
CA ASN A 100 -13.35 13.18 3.13
C ASN A 100 -13.89 11.96 3.89
N LYS A 101 -14.81 12.19 4.83
CA LYS A 101 -15.40 11.16 5.70
C LYS A 101 -16.26 10.12 4.96
N ASN A 102 -16.63 10.40 3.72
CA ASN A 102 -17.37 9.47 2.86
C ASN A 102 -16.46 8.74 1.85
N LEU A 103 -15.14 9.03 1.84
CA LEU A 103 -14.20 8.28 1.01
C LEU A 103 -14.19 6.80 1.45
N PRO A 104 -14.41 5.84 0.55
CA PRO A 104 -14.23 4.43 0.86
C PRO A 104 -12.79 4.16 1.28
N ILE A 105 -12.61 3.56 2.47
CA ILE A 105 -11.28 3.15 2.99
C ILE A 105 -11.33 1.64 3.20
N ILE A 106 -10.52 0.91 2.43
CA ILE A 106 -10.41 -0.54 2.50
C ILE A 106 -9.25 -0.87 3.44
N THR A 107 -9.51 -1.63 4.51
CA THR A 107 -8.51 -1.87 5.57
C THR A 107 -8.83 -3.11 6.41
N THR A 108 -8.10 -3.32 7.51
CA THR A 108 -8.34 -4.39 8.49
C THR A 108 -9.62 -4.12 9.31
N GLU A 109 -10.18 -5.14 9.94
CA GLU A 109 -11.38 -5.01 10.79
C GLU A 109 -11.15 -4.01 11.94
N HIS A 110 -10.01 -4.12 12.62
CA HIS A 110 -9.63 -3.21 13.71
C HIS A 110 -9.57 -1.74 13.24
N ALA A 111 -8.90 -1.48 12.11
CA ALA A 111 -8.78 -0.13 11.57
C ALA A 111 -10.13 0.40 11.08
N ALA A 112 -10.95 -0.42 10.42
CA ALA A 112 -12.29 -0.02 9.96
C ALA A 112 -13.22 0.35 11.11
N ALA A 113 -13.20 -0.41 12.22
CA ALA A 113 -13.99 -0.10 13.42
C ALA A 113 -13.56 1.25 14.02
N SER A 114 -12.25 1.47 14.18
CA SER A 114 -11.71 2.72 14.69
C SER A 114 -12.02 3.91 13.77
N LEU A 115 -11.88 3.74 12.45
CA LEU A 115 -12.20 4.80 11.49
C LEU A 115 -13.68 5.18 11.51
N LYS A 116 -14.58 4.20 11.67
CA LYS A 116 -16.02 4.47 11.81
C LYS A 116 -16.32 5.30 13.04
N SER A 117 -15.68 5.03 14.19
CA SER A 117 -15.84 5.85 15.41
C SER A 117 -15.32 7.29 15.23
N LYS A 118 -14.40 7.51 14.27
CA LYS A 118 -13.86 8.82 13.86
C LYS A 118 -14.66 9.49 12.73
N GLY A 119 -15.83 8.92 12.36
CA GLY A 119 -16.75 9.46 11.38
C GLY A 119 -16.51 9.04 9.93
N PHE A 120 -15.56 8.16 9.62
CA PHE A 120 -15.35 7.62 8.27
C PHE A 120 -16.40 6.54 7.97
N ARG A 121 -17.50 6.96 7.35
CA ARG A 121 -18.71 6.14 7.19
C ARG A 121 -18.55 4.98 6.23
N ALA A 122 -17.65 5.12 5.25
CA ALA A 122 -17.40 4.15 4.18
C ALA A 122 -16.16 3.29 4.42
N ALA A 123 -15.69 3.15 5.67
CA ALA A 123 -14.60 2.24 6.00
C ALA A 123 -15.08 0.78 5.90
N LEU A 124 -14.38 -0.03 5.09
CA LEU A 124 -14.68 -1.42 4.77
C LEU A 124 -13.54 -2.33 5.24
N ALA A 125 -13.89 -3.33 6.03
CA ALA A 125 -12.95 -4.33 6.52
C ALA A 125 -12.78 -5.48 5.54
N LEU A 126 -11.55 -6.00 5.42
CA LEU A 126 -11.26 -7.26 4.75
C LEU A 126 -10.50 -8.19 5.69
N ASP A 127 -10.98 -9.41 5.81
CA ASP A 127 -10.24 -10.50 6.42
C ASP A 127 -9.11 -10.98 5.49
N THR A 128 -8.11 -11.63 6.05
CA THR A 128 -7.03 -12.20 5.24
C THR A 128 -7.60 -13.14 4.16
N TRP A 129 -7.18 -12.93 2.91
CA TRP A 129 -7.66 -13.58 1.69
C TRP A 129 -9.10 -13.25 1.28
N GLN A 130 -9.76 -12.34 1.97
CA GLN A 130 -11.05 -11.83 1.51
C GLN A 130 -10.86 -10.82 0.38
N THR A 131 -11.72 -10.89 -0.63
CA THR A 131 -11.70 -10.01 -1.80
C THR A 131 -12.93 -9.10 -1.80
N LEU A 132 -12.69 -7.82 -2.12
CA LEU A 132 -13.70 -6.83 -2.46
C LEU A 132 -13.63 -6.55 -3.95
N THR A 133 -14.75 -6.65 -4.65
CA THR A 133 -14.86 -6.19 -6.05
C THR A 133 -15.35 -4.75 -6.05
N VAL A 134 -14.59 -3.87 -6.68
CA VAL A 134 -14.92 -2.45 -6.86
C VAL A 134 -15.24 -2.20 -8.33
N SER A 135 -16.34 -1.53 -8.59
CA SER A 135 -16.73 -1.12 -9.94
C SER A 135 -16.96 0.38 -10.04
N LYS A 136 -16.54 0.97 -11.17
CA LYS A 136 -16.74 2.39 -11.51
C LYS A 136 -17.03 2.48 -13.02
N GLY A 137 -18.30 2.56 -13.38
CA GLY A 137 -18.70 2.34 -14.78
C GLY A 137 -18.25 0.96 -15.27
N ASP A 138 -17.50 0.90 -16.36
CA ASP A 138 -16.96 -0.34 -16.94
C ASP A 138 -15.64 -0.79 -16.30
N ALA A 139 -15.03 0.06 -15.49
CA ALA A 139 -13.79 -0.28 -14.78
C ALA A 139 -14.05 -1.27 -13.64
N ARG A 140 -13.17 -2.25 -13.49
CA ARG A 140 -13.24 -3.29 -12.46
C ARG A 140 -11.91 -3.42 -11.74
N LEU A 141 -11.98 -3.49 -10.42
CA LEU A 141 -10.83 -3.68 -9.54
C LEU A 141 -11.19 -4.71 -8.47
N GLN A 142 -10.36 -5.72 -8.30
CA GLN A 142 -10.44 -6.62 -7.15
C GLN A 142 -9.34 -6.26 -6.15
N ILE A 143 -9.72 -6.06 -4.89
CA ILE A 143 -8.80 -5.80 -3.78
C ILE A 143 -8.88 -7.00 -2.85
N THR A 144 -7.78 -7.75 -2.76
CA THR A 144 -7.68 -8.90 -1.85
C THR A 144 -6.73 -8.58 -0.71
N SER A 145 -7.21 -8.70 0.52
CA SER A 145 -6.36 -8.61 1.71
C SER A 145 -5.40 -9.79 1.77
N THR A 146 -4.13 -9.52 2.03
CA THR A 146 -3.07 -10.52 2.11
C THR A 146 -2.45 -10.54 3.52
N PRO A 147 -1.79 -11.65 3.93
CA PRO A 147 -1.20 -11.76 5.25
C PRO A 147 -0.15 -10.69 5.51
N GLY A 148 -0.20 -10.07 6.70
CA GLY A 148 0.86 -9.24 7.24
C GLY A 148 1.23 -9.66 8.65
N LYS A 149 2.48 -9.42 9.05
CA LYS A 149 2.99 -9.73 10.37
C LYS A 149 3.89 -8.59 10.86
N HIS A 150 3.30 -7.67 11.63
CA HIS A 150 3.96 -6.46 12.08
C HIS A 150 4.90 -6.64 13.29
N ALA A 151 4.97 -7.82 13.88
CA ALA A 151 5.92 -8.16 14.96
C ALA A 151 6.10 -9.67 15.13
N PRO A 152 7.21 -10.13 15.74
CA PRO A 152 7.32 -11.51 16.19
C PRO A 152 6.34 -11.82 17.33
N ASN A 153 5.98 -13.11 17.52
CA ASN A 153 5.23 -13.55 18.69
C ASN A 153 6.07 -13.38 19.96
N PRO A 154 5.51 -12.98 21.12
CA PRO A 154 4.09 -12.64 21.36
C PRO A 154 3.72 -11.17 21.05
N LEU A 155 4.66 -10.32 20.69
CA LEU A 155 4.45 -8.87 20.54
C LEU A 155 3.39 -8.50 19.50
N LYS A 156 3.14 -9.37 18.50
CA LYS A 156 2.09 -9.11 17.50
C LYS A 156 0.69 -8.92 18.11
N LEU A 157 0.45 -9.46 19.32
CA LEU A 157 -0.84 -9.30 20.01
C LEU A 157 -1.04 -7.90 20.59
N MET A 158 0.03 -7.14 20.70
CA MET A 158 0.05 -5.78 21.26
C MET A 158 -0.03 -4.71 20.16
N LEU A 159 0.20 -5.07 18.91
CA LEU A 159 0.17 -4.17 17.78
C LEU A 159 -1.12 -4.34 16.95
N PRO A 160 -1.60 -3.28 16.31
CA PRO A 160 -2.76 -3.40 15.44
C PRO A 160 -2.51 -4.40 14.30
N PRO A 161 -3.53 -5.18 13.91
CA PRO A 161 -3.43 -6.05 12.75
C PRO A 161 -3.08 -5.26 11.49
N VAL A 162 -2.20 -5.82 10.68
CA VAL A 162 -1.79 -5.26 9.39
C VAL A 162 -2.21 -6.18 8.26
N MET A 163 -2.58 -5.61 7.13
CA MET A 163 -2.79 -6.34 5.88
C MET A 163 -1.89 -5.81 4.78
N GLY A 164 -1.39 -6.71 3.93
CA GLY A 164 -1.02 -6.34 2.58
C GLY A 164 -2.25 -6.31 1.69
N SER A 165 -2.11 -5.79 0.48
CA SER A 165 -3.22 -5.68 -0.47
C SER A 165 -2.78 -6.07 -1.88
N MET A 166 -3.51 -7.01 -2.49
CA MET A 166 -3.39 -7.32 -3.90
C MET A 166 -4.48 -6.60 -4.68
N LEU A 167 -4.09 -5.79 -5.65
CA LEU A 167 -4.98 -5.02 -6.52
C LEU A 167 -4.91 -5.63 -7.92
N ASP A 168 -6.00 -6.28 -8.34
CA ASP A 168 -6.17 -6.83 -9.69
C ASP A 168 -7.10 -5.93 -10.50
N PHE A 169 -6.52 -5.16 -11.42
CA PHE A 169 -7.29 -4.35 -12.38
C PHE A 169 -7.70 -5.20 -13.56
N GLN A 170 -8.98 -5.22 -13.87
CA GLN A 170 -9.55 -6.12 -14.86
C GLN A 170 -10.12 -5.38 -16.06
N SER A 171 -9.97 -6.00 -17.24
CA SER A 171 -10.69 -5.61 -18.45
C SER A 171 -12.19 -5.96 -18.33
N ALA A 172 -13.00 -5.46 -19.25
CA ALA A 172 -14.41 -5.80 -19.34
C ALA A 172 -14.67 -7.31 -19.49
N ALA A 173 -13.71 -8.04 -20.08
CA ALA A 173 -13.76 -9.51 -20.19
C ALA A 173 -13.36 -10.24 -18.89
N GLY A 174 -13.06 -9.52 -17.81
CA GLY A 174 -12.63 -10.11 -16.54
C GLY A 174 -11.16 -10.57 -16.50
N LYS A 175 -10.37 -10.27 -17.54
CA LYS A 175 -8.95 -10.60 -17.59
C LYS A 175 -8.14 -9.56 -16.80
N THR A 176 -7.21 -10.01 -15.96
CA THR A 176 -6.31 -9.11 -15.22
C THR A 176 -5.36 -8.39 -16.17
N ALA A 177 -5.48 -7.08 -16.27
CA ALA A 177 -4.61 -6.22 -17.06
C ALA A 177 -3.34 -5.86 -16.26
N VAL A 178 -3.49 -5.46 -15.00
CA VAL A 178 -2.38 -5.16 -14.07
C VAL A 178 -2.66 -5.76 -12.71
N ARG A 179 -1.64 -6.33 -12.12
CA ARG A 179 -1.63 -6.84 -10.75
C ARG A 179 -0.58 -6.07 -9.94
N LEU A 180 -1.04 -5.35 -8.94
CA LEU A 180 -0.19 -4.57 -8.04
C LEU A 180 -0.30 -5.10 -6.61
N TYR A 181 0.84 -5.42 -6.00
CA TYR A 181 0.93 -5.84 -4.61
C TYR A 181 1.47 -4.72 -3.72
N ILE A 182 0.79 -4.44 -2.61
CA ILE A 182 1.21 -3.52 -1.55
C ILE A 182 1.49 -4.36 -0.32
N THR A 183 2.72 -4.35 0.19
CA THR A 183 3.07 -5.26 1.29
C THR A 183 2.44 -4.89 2.63
N GLY A 184 2.21 -3.58 2.86
CA GLY A 184 1.97 -3.06 4.19
C GLY A 184 3.18 -3.27 5.11
N ASP A 185 3.08 -2.83 6.36
CA ASP A 185 4.12 -3.05 7.36
C ASP A 185 4.16 -4.51 7.81
N THR A 186 5.08 -5.26 7.26
CA THR A 186 5.24 -6.67 7.59
C THR A 186 6.70 -7.05 7.73
N LEU A 187 6.96 -8.07 8.52
CA LEU A 187 8.21 -8.82 8.50
C LEU A 187 8.16 -9.88 7.42
N LEU A 188 9.31 -10.35 6.98
CA LEU A 188 9.40 -11.55 6.17
C LEU A 188 8.94 -12.75 7.00
N HIS A 189 7.90 -13.48 6.53
CA HIS A 189 7.34 -14.64 7.21
C HIS A 189 6.83 -15.68 6.21
N LYS A 190 6.60 -16.90 6.72
CA LYS A 190 6.29 -18.06 5.88
C LYS A 190 5.03 -17.88 4.99
N ASP A 191 4.03 -17.14 5.48
CA ASP A 191 2.75 -17.02 4.77
C ASP A 191 2.85 -16.11 3.53
N LEU A 192 3.91 -15.29 3.42
CA LEU A 192 4.19 -14.51 2.20
C LEU A 192 4.47 -15.40 0.99
N LYS A 193 4.86 -16.67 1.18
CA LYS A 193 5.04 -17.66 0.11
C LYS A 193 3.74 -17.97 -0.65
N GLU A 194 2.59 -17.75 0.02
CA GLU A 194 1.29 -17.98 -0.60
C GLU A 194 0.93 -16.87 -1.62
N ILE A 195 1.57 -15.70 -1.54
CA ILE A 195 1.26 -14.57 -2.44
C ILE A 195 1.60 -14.91 -3.89
N PRO A 196 2.84 -15.25 -4.28
CA PRO A 196 3.15 -15.61 -5.66
C PRO A 196 2.49 -16.94 -6.11
N ARG A 197 2.07 -17.80 -5.19
CA ARG A 197 1.33 -19.02 -5.50
C ARG A 197 -0.12 -18.74 -5.89
N ARG A 198 -0.78 -17.80 -5.18
CA ARG A 198 -2.17 -17.41 -5.46
C ARG A 198 -2.28 -16.38 -6.57
N PHE A 199 -1.29 -15.53 -6.68
CA PHE A 199 -1.22 -14.41 -7.60
C PHE A 199 0.06 -14.50 -8.43
N PRO A 200 0.11 -15.38 -9.44
CA PRO A 200 1.23 -15.40 -10.38
C PRO A 200 1.26 -14.10 -11.19
N ASP A 201 2.42 -13.77 -11.75
CA ASP A 201 2.63 -12.62 -12.63
C ASP A 201 2.23 -11.27 -12.00
N ILE A 202 2.86 -10.95 -10.85
CA ILE A 202 2.72 -9.65 -10.21
C ILE A 202 3.49 -8.62 -11.02
N ASP A 203 2.79 -7.61 -11.56
CA ASP A 203 3.42 -6.57 -12.38
C ASP A 203 4.18 -5.57 -11.52
N LEU A 204 3.57 -5.10 -10.45
CA LEU A 204 4.11 -4.05 -9.58
C LEU A 204 4.04 -4.47 -8.10
N CYS A 205 5.06 -4.08 -7.33
CA CYS A 205 5.07 -4.25 -5.89
C CYS A 205 5.48 -2.94 -5.21
N LEU A 206 4.66 -2.44 -4.30
CA LEU A 206 5.04 -1.39 -3.34
C LEU A 206 5.56 -2.09 -2.08
N LEU A 207 6.88 -2.04 -1.90
CA LEU A 207 7.58 -2.75 -0.84
C LEU A 207 7.86 -1.82 0.34
N HIS A 208 7.19 -2.05 1.48
CA HIS A 208 7.44 -1.31 2.72
C HIS A 208 8.73 -1.78 3.36
N LEU A 209 9.62 -0.85 3.63
CA LEU A 209 10.91 -1.05 4.27
C LEU A 209 11.00 -0.30 5.63
N GLY A 210 12.13 0.35 5.88
CA GLY A 210 12.37 1.22 7.03
C GLY A 210 13.03 0.52 8.20
N GLY A 211 12.84 -0.79 8.38
CA GLY A 211 13.45 -1.52 9.49
C GLY A 211 13.10 -0.90 10.84
N THR A 212 11.83 -0.56 11.04
CA THR A 212 11.34 0.01 12.30
C THR A 212 11.73 -0.88 13.45
N ARG A 213 12.40 -0.31 14.46
CA ARG A 213 12.78 -1.03 15.68
C ARG A 213 12.26 -0.31 16.92
N ILE A 214 11.59 -1.08 17.78
CA ILE A 214 11.14 -0.65 19.09
C ILE A 214 11.82 -1.54 20.12
N MET A 215 12.56 -0.97 21.06
CA MET A 215 13.35 -1.69 22.08
C MET A 215 14.21 -2.83 21.47
N GLY A 216 14.80 -2.57 20.30
CA GLY A 216 15.63 -3.53 19.56
C GLY A 216 14.86 -4.56 18.71
N VAL A 217 13.54 -4.68 18.88
CA VAL A 217 12.71 -5.62 18.11
C VAL A 217 12.35 -5.04 16.75
N LEU A 218 12.63 -5.78 15.68
CA LEU A 218 12.27 -5.41 14.32
C LEU A 218 10.76 -5.58 14.10
N LEU A 219 10.12 -4.58 13.51
CA LEU A 219 8.68 -4.52 13.25
C LEU A 219 8.33 -4.45 11.76
N THR A 220 9.19 -3.84 10.94
CA THR A 220 9.05 -3.78 9.48
C THR A 220 10.31 -4.31 8.82
N MET A 221 10.23 -4.71 7.56
CA MET A 221 11.38 -5.22 6.84
C MET A 221 12.53 -4.23 6.81
N ASP A 222 13.72 -4.68 7.19
CA ASP A 222 14.98 -4.00 6.93
C ASP A 222 15.52 -4.35 5.53
N ALA A 223 16.71 -3.90 5.22
CA ALA A 223 17.34 -4.10 3.92
C ALA A 223 17.43 -5.58 3.53
N GLU A 224 17.88 -6.45 4.44
CA GLU A 224 18.04 -7.89 4.20
C GLU A 224 16.71 -8.58 3.94
N GLN A 225 15.73 -8.35 4.81
CA GLN A 225 14.38 -8.90 4.63
C GLN A 225 13.70 -8.36 3.37
N GLY A 226 13.94 -7.09 3.01
CA GLY A 226 13.46 -6.50 1.77
C GLY A 226 13.99 -7.20 0.53
N VAL A 227 15.28 -7.50 0.48
CA VAL A 227 15.90 -8.26 -0.62
C VAL A 227 15.28 -9.67 -0.74
N GLU A 228 15.11 -10.37 0.37
CA GLU A 228 14.47 -11.68 0.37
C GLU A 228 12.97 -11.61 -0.03
N ALA A 229 12.27 -10.53 0.33
CA ALA A 229 10.91 -10.30 -0.12
C ALA A 229 10.84 -10.09 -1.65
N VAL A 230 11.75 -9.30 -2.24
CA VAL A 230 11.83 -9.14 -3.71
C VAL A 230 12.06 -10.48 -4.40
N LYS A 231 12.99 -11.31 -3.90
CA LYS A 231 13.24 -12.66 -4.43
C LYS A 231 12.03 -13.58 -4.31
N LEU A 232 11.28 -13.46 -3.23
CA LEU A 232 10.11 -14.28 -2.95
C LEU A 232 8.90 -13.88 -3.81
N ILE A 233 8.55 -12.58 -3.82
CA ILE A 233 7.37 -12.03 -4.49
C ILE A 233 7.53 -12.06 -6.01
N ARG A 234 8.72 -11.78 -6.52
CA ARG A 234 9.08 -11.83 -7.95
C ARG A 234 8.26 -10.90 -8.83
N ALA A 235 7.80 -9.76 -8.31
CA ALA A 235 7.17 -8.76 -9.14
C ALA A 235 8.09 -8.32 -10.30
N HIS A 236 7.50 -7.95 -11.44
CA HIS A 236 8.28 -7.43 -12.58
C HIS A 236 8.99 -6.14 -12.19
N THR A 237 8.30 -5.25 -11.48
CA THR A 237 8.88 -4.02 -10.93
C THR A 237 8.53 -3.89 -9.45
N THR A 238 9.51 -3.62 -8.62
CA THR A 238 9.32 -3.33 -7.19
C THR A 238 9.77 -1.90 -6.91
N ILE A 239 8.91 -1.15 -6.24
CA ILE A 239 9.15 0.22 -5.79
C ILE A 239 9.21 0.19 -4.28
N PRO A 240 10.39 0.36 -3.66
CA PRO A 240 10.50 0.48 -2.21
C PRO A 240 9.88 1.80 -1.74
N ILE A 241 9.17 1.74 -0.62
CA ILE A 241 8.55 2.87 0.08
C ILE A 241 8.73 2.70 1.59
N HIS A 242 8.25 3.63 2.40
CA HIS A 242 8.24 3.54 3.87
C HIS A 242 9.67 3.48 4.47
N TYR A 243 10.53 4.42 4.07
CA TYR A 243 11.91 4.51 4.56
C TYR A 243 12.31 5.97 4.80
N ASN A 244 13.35 6.21 5.58
CA ASN A 244 14.01 7.50 5.83
C ASN A 244 13.14 8.61 6.47
N ASP A 245 11.82 8.49 6.50
CA ASP A 245 10.91 9.59 6.84
C ASP A 245 10.71 9.80 8.34
N TYR A 246 10.98 8.80 9.17
CA TYR A 246 10.81 8.87 10.62
C TYR A 246 12.06 8.44 11.37
N THR A 247 12.24 9.00 12.57
CA THR A 247 13.42 8.68 13.42
C THR A 247 13.44 7.23 13.90
N VAL A 248 12.30 6.54 13.89
CA VAL A 248 12.15 5.12 14.25
C VAL A 248 12.61 4.18 13.14
N PHE A 249 12.70 4.65 11.89
CA PHE A 249 13.21 3.89 10.76
C PHE A 249 14.73 3.74 10.88
N LYS A 250 15.22 2.51 11.08
CA LYS A 250 16.62 2.21 11.38
C LYS A 250 17.39 1.56 10.23
N SER A 251 16.71 1.23 9.14
CA SER A 251 17.29 0.70 7.91
C SER A 251 17.06 1.70 6.78
N PRO A 252 18.06 2.55 6.47
CA PRO A 252 17.94 3.54 5.40
C PRO A 252 17.87 2.87 4.03
N LEU A 253 17.29 3.57 3.04
CA LEU A 253 17.17 3.09 1.66
C LEU A 253 18.52 2.66 1.07
N GLU A 254 19.61 3.34 1.41
CA GLU A 254 20.95 3.06 0.86
C GLU A 254 21.46 1.67 1.28
N ASP A 255 21.06 1.17 2.46
CA ASP A 255 21.39 -0.21 2.87
C ASP A 255 20.65 -1.22 1.99
N PHE A 256 19.37 -0.96 1.66
CA PHE A 256 18.61 -1.81 0.74
C PHE A 256 19.18 -1.76 -0.69
N LYS A 257 19.55 -0.58 -1.20
CA LYS A 257 20.17 -0.44 -2.53
C LYS A 257 21.44 -1.28 -2.64
N ARG A 258 22.33 -1.19 -1.63
CA ARG A 258 23.56 -1.97 -1.58
C ARG A 258 23.29 -3.48 -1.57
N ALA A 259 22.42 -3.94 -0.67
CA ALA A 259 22.07 -5.36 -0.56
C ALA A 259 21.37 -5.89 -1.82
N ALA A 260 20.54 -5.07 -2.47
CA ALA A 260 19.87 -5.43 -3.71
C ALA A 260 20.84 -5.53 -4.90
N ALA A 261 21.83 -4.63 -4.99
CA ALA A 261 22.88 -4.69 -6.02
C ALA A 261 23.76 -5.95 -5.84
N GLU A 262 24.18 -6.25 -4.60
CA GLU A 262 24.91 -7.49 -4.27
C GLU A 262 24.11 -8.75 -4.65
N ALA A 263 22.78 -8.68 -4.56
CA ALA A 263 21.88 -9.78 -4.95
C ALA A 263 21.51 -9.81 -6.45
N GLY A 264 21.98 -8.84 -7.26
CA GLY A 264 21.69 -8.74 -8.70
C GLY A 264 20.24 -8.41 -9.03
N LEU A 265 19.54 -7.67 -8.16
CA LEU A 265 18.10 -7.37 -8.30
C LEU A 265 17.81 -6.02 -8.94
N GLU A 266 18.80 -5.22 -9.30
CA GLU A 266 18.67 -3.83 -9.76
C GLU A 266 17.66 -3.66 -10.91
N LYS A 267 17.61 -4.61 -11.83
CA LYS A 267 16.70 -4.57 -12.99
C LYS A 267 15.21 -4.69 -12.62
N ARG A 268 14.92 -5.08 -11.38
CA ARG A 268 13.55 -5.22 -10.86
C ARG A 268 13.13 -4.07 -9.95
N LEU A 269 14.03 -3.10 -9.73
CA LEU A 269 13.85 -2.05 -8.74
C LEU A 269 13.76 -0.68 -9.40
N VAL A 270 12.78 0.09 -8.97
CA VAL A 270 12.63 1.51 -9.31
C VAL A 270 12.60 2.29 -8.01
N TYR A 271 13.48 3.26 -7.89
CA TYR A 271 13.58 4.13 -6.72
C TYR A 271 12.95 5.47 -7.05
N LEU A 272 12.04 5.93 -6.20
CA LEU A 272 11.37 7.22 -6.35
C LEU A 272 11.72 8.12 -5.17
N SER A 273 12.03 9.37 -5.46
CA SER A 273 12.04 10.44 -4.46
C SER A 273 10.62 10.96 -4.23
N HIS A 274 10.39 11.62 -3.10
CA HIS A 274 9.11 12.30 -2.87
C HIS A 274 8.81 13.28 -4.03
N GLY A 275 7.62 13.22 -4.58
CA GLY A 275 7.20 14.02 -5.73
C GLY A 275 7.50 13.42 -7.10
N GLU A 276 8.21 12.31 -7.16
CA GLU A 276 8.43 11.60 -8.41
C GLU A 276 7.29 10.64 -8.75
N SER A 277 7.14 10.40 -10.05
CA SER A 277 6.16 9.44 -10.59
C SER A 277 6.86 8.33 -11.37
N TYR A 278 6.40 7.11 -11.13
CA TYR A 278 6.64 5.98 -12.02
C TYR A 278 5.46 5.83 -12.97
N ASN A 279 5.70 6.08 -14.27
CA ASN A 279 4.72 5.84 -15.31
C ASN A 279 4.97 4.47 -15.93
N PHE A 280 3.92 3.69 -16.12
CA PHE A 280 4.00 2.36 -16.70
C PHE A 280 3.01 2.18 -17.86
N ASN A 281 3.43 1.39 -18.84
CA ASN A 281 2.62 1.02 -19.98
C ASN A 281 2.31 -0.48 -19.92
N VAL A 282 1.09 -0.83 -20.23
CA VAL A 282 0.61 -2.20 -20.22
C VAL A 282 0.30 -2.63 -21.66
N PRO A 283 0.94 -3.67 -22.19
CA PRO A 283 0.74 -4.09 -23.57
C PRO A 283 -0.70 -4.61 -23.80
N ALA A 284 -1.26 -4.33 -24.96
CA ALA A 284 -2.64 -4.69 -25.32
C ALA A 284 -2.94 -6.18 -25.16
N SER A 285 -1.97 -7.06 -25.34
CA SER A 285 -2.07 -8.50 -25.13
C SER A 285 -2.49 -8.91 -23.71
N ARG A 286 -2.36 -8.02 -22.74
CA ARG A 286 -2.75 -8.28 -21.34
C ARG A 286 -4.27 -8.20 -21.13
N TRP A 287 -5.00 -7.40 -21.92
CA TRP A 287 -6.44 -7.18 -21.73
C TRP A 287 -7.31 -7.35 -22.97
N GLN A 288 -6.73 -7.33 -24.16
CA GLN A 288 -7.44 -7.70 -25.39
C GLN A 288 -7.48 -9.22 -25.50
N SER A 289 -8.65 -9.76 -25.77
CA SER A 289 -8.89 -11.20 -26.03
C SER A 289 -8.56 -11.56 -27.45
#